data_96b706f8c690adb47dfd90fe6660affe
#
_entry.id   96b706f8c690adb47dfd90fe6660affe
#
_cell.length_a   1.000
_cell.length_b   1.000
_cell.length_c   1.000
_cell.angle_alpha   90.00
_cell.angle_beta   90.00
_cell.angle_gamma   90.00
#
_symmetry.space_group_name_H-M   'P 1'
#
loop_
_entity.id
_entity.type
_entity.pdbx_description
1 polymer ?
#
loop_
_entity_poly.entity_id
_entity_poly.type
_entity_poly.pdbx_seq_one_letter_code
_entity_poly.pdbx_strand_id
1 'polypeptide(L)'
;EIIRREKLNKLVEMGINAFPAEEYTVTDTAESIKRDFAESKQVKIAGRLMSRRIQGKASFAELQDSTGKIQVYFNRDEICTGEDKTLYNDVYKHLLDIGDIIGIEGELFTTQVGEQTVLVKNFTLLTKTLKPLPQSKTDENGVVYDAFNDPELRYRQRYVDLIVNPHVKETFVKRTKMYTAMRQFFNDAGYIEVETPVLQAIPGGAAARPFITHHNALDIPLYMRIANELYLKRLIVGGFDGVYEFSKNFRNEGMDRTHNPEFTVMEIYVAYKDYYWMMDFTEKMIEHCAIAVNGTTKAKFGDQEIDFKAPYARISMTEAIQKYTGFDITGKSEEELYDFAKSIGIEVNETMGKGKLIDEIFGEKCEGNFIQPTFITDYPVEMSPLTKKHRSQEGLTERFEL
;
A
#
# COMPACT_ATOMS: atom_id res chain seq x y z
N GLU A 1 -15.63 26.06 6.88
CA GLU A 1 -16.68 25.13 7.23
C GLU A 1 -18.01 25.86 7.50
N ILE A 2 -18.04 26.92 8.30
CA ILE A 2 -19.28 27.69 8.60
C ILE A 2 -19.99 28.10 7.32
N ILE A 3 -19.34 28.78 6.41
CA ILE A 3 -19.92 29.22 5.13
C ILE A 3 -20.51 28.04 4.34
N ARG A 4 -19.87 26.87 4.36
CA ARG A 4 -20.37 25.68 3.66
C ARG A 4 -21.63 25.08 4.31
N ARG A 5 -21.74 25.20 5.64
CA ARG A 5 -22.96 24.83 6.37
C ARG A 5 -24.13 25.80 6.08
N GLU A 6 -23.84 27.10 5.97
CA GLU A 6 -24.82 28.08 5.52
C GLU A 6 -25.33 27.80 4.11
N LYS A 7 -24.42 27.43 3.19
CA LYS A 7 -24.78 26.99 1.84
C LYS A 7 -25.63 25.73 1.84
N LEU A 8 -25.31 24.76 2.71
CA LEU A 8 -26.11 23.56 2.89
C LEU A 8 -27.54 23.91 3.33
N ASN A 9 -27.70 24.80 4.31
CA ASN A 9 -29.00 25.24 4.76
C ASN A 9 -29.84 25.88 3.61
N LYS A 10 -29.19 26.74 2.82
CA LYS A 10 -29.83 27.33 1.63
C LYS A 10 -30.26 26.29 0.60
N LEU A 11 -29.45 25.24 0.36
CA LEU A 11 -29.86 24.14 -0.52
C LEU A 11 -31.11 23.42 0.00
N VAL A 12 -31.15 23.18 1.32
CA VAL A 12 -32.32 22.57 1.97
C VAL A 12 -33.57 23.48 1.84
N GLU A 13 -33.44 24.79 2.06
CA GLU A 13 -34.51 25.79 1.87
C GLU A 13 -35.01 25.80 0.43
N MET A 14 -34.17 25.55 -0.55
CA MET A 14 -34.53 25.42 -1.98
C MET A 14 -35.13 24.05 -2.33
N GLY A 15 -35.26 23.13 -1.37
CA GLY A 15 -35.77 21.78 -1.60
C GLY A 15 -34.72 20.84 -2.26
N ILE A 16 -33.44 21.21 -2.28
CA ILE A 16 -32.40 20.41 -2.87
C ILE A 16 -31.77 19.51 -1.78
N ASN A 17 -31.91 18.18 -1.96
CA ASN A 17 -31.29 17.22 -1.10
C ASN A 17 -29.78 17.17 -1.40
N ALA A 18 -28.94 17.59 -0.44
CA ALA A 18 -27.50 17.62 -0.59
C ALA A 18 -26.82 16.26 -0.36
N PHE A 19 -27.58 15.24 0.04
CA PHE A 19 -27.11 13.87 0.33
C PHE A 19 -28.19 12.86 -0.09
N PRO A 20 -28.53 12.78 -1.40
CA PRO A 20 -29.57 11.87 -1.87
C PRO A 20 -29.18 10.41 -1.61
N ALA A 21 -30.15 9.58 -1.24
CA ALA A 21 -29.98 8.16 -1.03
C ALA A 21 -30.20 7.35 -2.33
N GLU A 22 -30.75 7.97 -3.34
CA GLU A 22 -31.05 7.36 -4.62
C GLU A 22 -29.78 7.02 -5.40
N GLU A 23 -29.84 5.93 -6.15
CA GLU A 23 -28.79 5.54 -7.07
C GLU A 23 -28.60 6.59 -8.17
N TYR A 24 -27.34 6.94 -8.43
CA TYR A 24 -26.96 7.72 -9.60
C TYR A 24 -26.19 6.84 -10.58
N THR A 25 -26.88 6.34 -11.60
CA THR A 25 -26.30 5.47 -12.62
C THR A 25 -25.33 6.25 -13.50
N VAL A 26 -24.08 5.78 -13.64
CA VAL A 26 -23.08 6.34 -14.56
C VAL A 26 -22.95 5.44 -15.80
N THR A 27 -22.76 6.03 -16.98
CA THR A 27 -22.56 5.31 -18.25
C THR A 27 -21.08 5.26 -18.63
N ASP A 28 -20.31 6.27 -18.24
CA ASP A 28 -18.91 6.45 -18.62
C ASP A 28 -18.09 6.97 -17.45
N THR A 29 -16.76 6.73 -17.53
CA THR A 29 -15.76 7.26 -16.60
C THR A 29 -14.82 8.21 -17.32
N ALA A 30 -14.03 8.99 -16.58
CA ALA A 30 -13.04 9.91 -17.16
C ALA A 30 -12.07 9.17 -18.10
N GLU A 31 -11.62 7.96 -17.71
CA GLU A 31 -10.74 7.13 -18.54
C GLU A 31 -11.45 6.59 -19.78
N SER A 32 -12.66 6.05 -19.63
CA SER A 32 -13.42 5.51 -20.77
C SER A 32 -13.71 6.58 -21.81
N ILE A 33 -14.07 7.79 -21.38
CA ILE A 33 -14.29 8.93 -22.29
C ILE A 33 -13.00 9.27 -23.06
N LYS A 34 -11.86 9.36 -22.37
CA LYS A 34 -10.60 9.70 -23.03
C LYS A 34 -10.12 8.62 -24.01
N ARG A 35 -10.36 7.36 -23.68
CA ARG A 35 -9.98 6.22 -24.52
C ARG A 35 -10.88 6.08 -25.74
N ASP A 36 -12.20 6.19 -25.54
CA ASP A 36 -13.22 5.88 -26.54
C ASP A 36 -14.04 7.13 -26.89
N PHE A 37 -13.37 8.27 -27.07
CA PHE A 37 -14.00 9.56 -27.34
C PHE A 37 -14.78 9.57 -28.67
N ALA A 38 -16.01 10.05 -28.62
CA ALA A 38 -16.83 10.28 -29.80
C ALA A 38 -17.62 11.58 -29.64
N GLU A 39 -17.48 12.50 -30.59
CA GLU A 39 -18.24 13.76 -30.63
C GLU A 39 -19.73 13.52 -30.51
N SER A 40 -20.41 14.37 -29.74
CA SER A 40 -21.85 14.33 -29.51
C SER A 40 -22.38 13.08 -28.79
N LYS A 41 -21.50 12.18 -28.32
CA LYS A 41 -21.90 11.04 -27.49
C LYS A 41 -22.55 11.56 -26.20
N GLN A 42 -23.75 11.07 -25.89
CA GLN A 42 -24.42 11.36 -24.61
C GLN A 42 -23.79 10.53 -23.51
N VAL A 43 -23.44 11.17 -22.40
CA VAL A 43 -22.80 10.54 -21.25
C VAL A 43 -23.46 10.96 -19.94
N LYS A 44 -23.40 10.05 -18.98
CA LYS A 44 -23.81 10.29 -17.60
C LYS A 44 -22.64 9.90 -16.70
N ILE A 45 -22.05 10.90 -16.05
CA ILE A 45 -20.83 10.75 -15.24
C ILE A 45 -21.05 11.29 -13.83
N ALA A 46 -20.26 10.82 -12.87
CA ALA A 46 -20.25 11.36 -11.52
C ALA A 46 -18.82 11.50 -11.00
N GLY A 47 -18.56 12.53 -10.22
CA GLY A 47 -17.23 12.74 -9.66
C GLY A 47 -17.16 13.94 -8.72
N ARG A 48 -15.97 14.16 -8.21
CA ARG A 48 -15.66 15.27 -7.31
C ARG A 48 -15.25 16.50 -8.11
N LEU A 49 -15.86 17.63 -7.82
CA LEU A 49 -15.48 18.92 -8.38
C LEU A 49 -14.15 19.38 -7.80
N MET A 50 -13.08 19.37 -8.62
CA MET A 50 -11.71 19.65 -8.17
C MET A 50 -11.27 21.08 -8.47
N SER A 51 -11.75 21.63 -9.55
CA SER A 51 -11.50 23.04 -9.93
C SER A 51 -12.69 23.63 -10.62
N ARG A 52 -12.78 24.97 -10.63
CA ARG A 52 -13.85 25.66 -11.32
C ARG A 52 -13.41 27.08 -11.66
N ARG A 53 -13.61 27.49 -12.92
CA ARG A 53 -13.34 28.83 -13.40
C ARG A 53 -14.60 29.40 -14.07
N ILE A 54 -15.28 30.30 -13.38
CA ILE A 54 -16.54 30.91 -13.79
C ILE A 54 -16.25 32.20 -14.58
N GLN A 55 -16.85 32.32 -15.77
CA GLN A 55 -16.75 33.49 -16.65
C GLN A 55 -18.18 33.86 -17.10
N GLY A 56 -18.86 34.70 -16.28
CA GLY A 56 -20.23 35.13 -16.58
C GLY A 56 -21.22 33.97 -16.62
N LYS A 57 -21.74 33.66 -17.81
CA LYS A 57 -22.69 32.58 -18.04
C LYS A 57 -22.05 31.23 -18.44
N ALA A 58 -20.73 31.19 -18.49
CA ALA A 58 -19.95 29.99 -18.82
C ALA A 58 -18.97 29.65 -17.72
N SER A 59 -18.65 28.38 -17.55
CA SER A 59 -17.65 27.92 -16.60
C SER A 59 -17.01 26.64 -17.09
N PHE A 60 -15.70 26.57 -17.00
CA PHE A 60 -14.95 25.31 -17.06
C PHE A 60 -14.69 24.81 -15.65
N ALA A 61 -14.81 23.50 -15.48
CA ALA A 61 -14.51 22.83 -14.24
C ALA A 61 -13.80 21.49 -14.52
N GLU A 62 -13.16 20.95 -13.50
CA GLU A 62 -12.53 19.63 -13.55
C GLU A 62 -13.27 18.69 -12.60
N LEU A 63 -13.76 17.59 -13.14
CA LEU A 63 -14.42 16.52 -12.39
C LEU A 63 -13.45 15.34 -12.25
N GLN A 64 -13.25 14.87 -11.03
CA GLN A 64 -12.41 13.70 -10.71
C GLN A 64 -13.29 12.53 -10.27
N ASP A 65 -13.17 11.42 -10.99
CA ASP A 65 -13.77 10.15 -10.61
C ASP A 65 -12.73 9.13 -10.10
N SER A 66 -13.11 7.85 -10.06
CA SER A 66 -12.21 6.78 -9.63
C SER A 66 -11.10 6.47 -10.62
N THR A 67 -11.22 6.88 -11.88
CA THR A 67 -10.32 6.53 -12.97
C THR A 67 -9.42 7.70 -13.40
N GLY A 68 -9.82 8.94 -13.09
CA GLY A 68 -9.06 10.11 -13.47
C GLY A 68 -9.85 11.40 -13.42
N LYS A 69 -9.45 12.35 -14.25
CA LYS A 69 -10.05 13.68 -14.33
C LYS A 69 -10.55 13.95 -15.74
N ILE A 70 -11.68 14.62 -15.85
CA ILE A 70 -12.24 15.08 -17.13
C ILE A 70 -12.67 16.54 -17.01
N GLN A 71 -12.44 17.33 -18.07
CA GLN A 71 -12.96 18.68 -18.16
C GLN A 71 -14.46 18.65 -18.41
N VAL A 72 -15.18 19.52 -17.74
CA VAL A 72 -16.62 19.72 -17.94
C VAL A 72 -16.92 21.20 -18.18
N TYR A 73 -17.81 21.49 -19.08
CA TYR A 73 -18.19 22.84 -19.47
C TYR A 73 -19.65 23.12 -19.12
N PHE A 74 -19.86 24.06 -18.21
CA PHE A 74 -21.15 24.54 -17.78
C PHE A 74 -21.51 25.79 -18.57
N ASN A 75 -22.64 25.77 -19.29
CA ASN A 75 -23.21 26.93 -19.92
C ASN A 75 -24.60 27.13 -19.33
N ARG A 76 -24.86 28.36 -18.82
CA ARG A 76 -26.12 28.69 -18.17
C ARG A 76 -27.33 28.42 -19.06
N ASP A 77 -27.23 28.76 -20.33
CA ASP A 77 -28.35 28.71 -21.26
C ASP A 77 -28.59 27.28 -21.77
N GLU A 78 -27.61 26.41 -21.71
CA GLU A 78 -27.71 24.96 -21.95
C GLU A 78 -28.37 24.24 -20.76
N ILE A 79 -27.96 24.58 -19.54
CA ILE A 79 -28.46 23.94 -18.31
C ILE A 79 -29.85 24.43 -17.95
N CYS A 80 -30.11 25.71 -18.19
CA CYS A 80 -31.37 26.37 -17.88
C CYS A 80 -32.01 26.88 -19.18
N THR A 81 -32.75 26.05 -19.89
CA THR A 81 -33.35 26.37 -21.19
C THR A 81 -34.58 27.31 -21.07
N GLY A 82 -35.22 27.40 -19.89
CA GLY A 82 -36.32 28.33 -19.60
C GLY A 82 -35.84 29.70 -19.09
N GLU A 83 -36.79 30.49 -18.59
CA GLU A 83 -36.55 31.80 -17.98
C GLU A 83 -35.85 31.69 -16.62
N ASP A 84 -36.14 30.63 -15.87
CA ASP A 84 -35.52 30.36 -14.58
C ASP A 84 -34.05 29.91 -14.75
N LYS A 85 -33.15 30.72 -14.22
CA LYS A 85 -31.70 30.47 -14.25
C LYS A 85 -31.12 30.15 -12.87
N THR A 86 -31.96 29.83 -11.89
CA THR A 86 -31.58 29.58 -10.50
C THR A 86 -30.58 28.43 -10.36
N LEU A 87 -30.78 27.34 -11.13
CA LEU A 87 -29.88 26.18 -11.06
C LEU A 87 -28.43 26.55 -11.39
N TYR A 88 -28.21 27.43 -12.37
CA TYR A 88 -26.86 27.90 -12.69
C TYR A 88 -26.42 29.07 -11.80
N ASN A 89 -27.27 30.13 -11.71
CA ASN A 89 -26.86 31.37 -11.06
C ASN A 89 -26.68 31.22 -9.54
N ASP A 90 -27.58 30.50 -8.88
CA ASP A 90 -27.56 30.33 -7.43
C ASP A 90 -26.89 29.02 -7.02
N VAL A 91 -27.37 27.89 -7.52
CA VAL A 91 -26.86 26.59 -7.08
C VAL A 91 -25.44 26.38 -7.54
N TYR A 92 -25.18 26.36 -8.87
CA TYR A 92 -23.85 26.07 -9.39
C TYR A 92 -22.81 27.14 -8.97
N LYS A 93 -23.14 28.41 -9.14
CA LYS A 93 -22.15 29.48 -8.90
C LYS A 93 -21.90 29.75 -7.42
N HIS A 94 -22.94 29.70 -6.58
CA HIS A 94 -22.83 30.19 -5.20
C HIS A 94 -22.93 29.10 -4.14
N LEU A 95 -23.69 28.03 -4.36
CA LEU A 95 -23.94 27.00 -3.36
C LEU A 95 -23.04 25.77 -3.50
N LEU A 96 -22.58 25.42 -4.72
CA LEU A 96 -21.56 24.39 -4.86
C LEU A 96 -20.18 24.91 -4.45
N ASP A 97 -19.34 23.99 -3.96
CA ASP A 97 -17.95 24.25 -3.59
C ASP A 97 -17.01 23.21 -4.21
N ILE A 98 -15.72 23.57 -4.30
CA ILE A 98 -14.69 22.59 -4.61
C ILE A 98 -14.70 21.49 -3.55
N GLY A 99 -14.71 20.24 -4.02
CA GLY A 99 -14.84 19.05 -3.20
C GLY A 99 -16.24 18.42 -3.22
N ASP A 100 -17.29 19.13 -3.64
CA ASP A 100 -18.62 18.55 -3.79
C ASP A 100 -18.60 17.41 -4.81
N ILE A 101 -19.40 16.37 -4.59
CA ILE A 101 -19.60 15.30 -5.56
C ILE A 101 -20.87 15.60 -6.33
N ILE A 102 -20.76 15.64 -7.65
CA ILE A 102 -21.87 15.92 -8.54
C ILE A 102 -22.00 14.85 -9.61
N GLY A 103 -23.24 14.59 -10.01
CA GLY A 103 -23.57 13.85 -11.20
C GLY A 103 -23.81 14.81 -12.36
N ILE A 104 -23.42 14.45 -13.56
CA ILE A 104 -23.55 15.25 -14.77
C ILE A 104 -24.16 14.41 -15.88
N GLU A 105 -25.15 14.96 -16.55
CA GLU A 105 -25.66 14.46 -17.82
C GLU A 105 -25.27 15.47 -18.90
N GLY A 106 -24.69 15.00 -20.00
CA GLY A 106 -24.20 15.88 -21.04
C GLY A 106 -23.73 15.15 -22.29
N GLU A 107 -23.14 15.90 -23.18
CA GLU A 107 -22.60 15.38 -24.45
C GLU A 107 -21.12 15.71 -24.59
N LEU A 108 -20.40 14.86 -25.28
CA LEU A 108 -18.97 15.03 -25.51
C LEU A 108 -18.74 16.03 -26.65
N PHE A 109 -17.75 16.92 -26.48
CA PHE A 109 -17.27 17.81 -27.51
C PHE A 109 -15.79 18.12 -27.32
N THR A 110 -15.16 18.53 -28.40
CA THR A 110 -13.77 19.00 -28.36
C THR A 110 -13.75 20.52 -28.33
N THR A 111 -13.05 21.10 -27.37
CA THR A 111 -12.87 22.57 -27.30
C THR A 111 -12.03 23.10 -28.44
N GLN A 112 -12.03 24.43 -28.68
CA GLN A 112 -11.20 25.07 -29.71
C GLN A 112 -9.70 24.81 -29.53
N VAL A 113 -9.25 24.50 -28.31
CA VAL A 113 -7.86 24.17 -28.00
C VAL A 113 -7.57 22.66 -28.01
N GLY A 114 -8.54 21.84 -28.43
CA GLY A 114 -8.38 20.40 -28.58
C GLY A 114 -8.64 19.57 -27.33
N GLU A 115 -9.18 20.16 -26.25
CA GLU A 115 -9.46 19.41 -25.00
C GLU A 115 -10.80 18.68 -25.10
N GLN A 116 -10.80 17.37 -24.81
CA GLN A 116 -11.98 16.53 -24.71
C GLN A 116 -12.81 16.92 -23.47
N THR A 117 -14.04 17.33 -23.67
CA THR A 117 -14.84 17.99 -22.63
C THR A 117 -16.28 17.49 -22.66
N VAL A 118 -16.95 17.45 -21.50
CA VAL A 118 -18.37 17.19 -21.40
C VAL A 118 -19.13 18.52 -21.34
N LEU A 119 -19.97 18.79 -22.34
CA LEU A 119 -20.95 19.89 -22.29
C LEU A 119 -22.10 19.46 -21.36
N VAL A 120 -22.21 20.14 -20.24
CA VAL A 120 -23.21 19.82 -19.21
C VAL A 120 -24.57 20.27 -19.66
N LYS A 121 -25.54 19.35 -19.75
CA LYS A 121 -26.94 19.63 -20.00
C LYS A 121 -27.77 19.66 -18.69
N ASN A 122 -27.40 18.82 -17.74
CA ASN A 122 -27.96 18.77 -16.40
C ASN A 122 -26.94 18.34 -15.39
N PHE A 123 -27.10 18.72 -14.12
CA PHE A 123 -26.30 18.24 -13.02
C PHE A 123 -27.14 18.04 -11.75
N THR A 124 -26.70 17.10 -10.91
CA THR A 124 -27.31 16.77 -9.62
C THR A 124 -26.24 16.82 -8.53
N LEU A 125 -26.51 17.47 -7.42
CA LEU A 125 -25.65 17.40 -6.23
C LEU A 125 -25.85 16.03 -5.56
N LEU A 126 -24.77 15.25 -5.47
CA LEU A 126 -24.75 13.92 -4.85
C LEU A 126 -24.20 13.93 -3.42
N THR A 127 -23.25 14.83 -3.15
CA THR A 127 -22.70 15.00 -1.79
C THR A 127 -22.12 16.38 -1.60
N LYS A 128 -22.61 17.10 -0.60
CA LYS A 128 -22.05 18.39 -0.18
C LYS A 128 -20.82 18.19 0.70
N THR A 129 -19.68 18.73 0.29
CA THR A 129 -18.46 18.70 1.08
C THR A 129 -18.40 19.86 2.07
N LEU A 130 -18.43 19.58 3.36
CA LEU A 130 -18.46 20.61 4.40
C LEU A 130 -17.05 21.09 4.79
N LYS A 131 -16.06 20.23 4.77
CA LYS A 131 -14.66 20.60 5.05
C LYS A 131 -13.93 20.95 3.75
N PRO A 132 -13.23 22.11 3.67
CA PRO A 132 -12.43 22.44 2.50
C PRO A 132 -11.32 21.39 2.28
N LEU A 133 -11.08 21.06 1.00
CA LEU A 133 -9.93 20.27 0.63
C LEU A 133 -8.67 21.15 0.65
N PRO A 134 -7.51 20.60 1.01
CA PRO A 134 -6.22 21.25 0.79
C PRO A 134 -6.06 21.56 -0.71
N GLN A 135 -5.63 22.77 -1.01
CA GLN A 135 -5.36 23.19 -2.39
C GLN A 135 -3.90 23.63 -2.47
N SER A 136 -3.13 22.96 -3.30
CA SER A 136 -1.79 23.44 -3.64
C SER A 136 -1.88 24.71 -4.48
N LYS A 137 -1.00 25.65 -4.21
CA LYS A 137 -0.80 26.87 -5.01
C LYS A 137 0.55 26.75 -5.71
N THR A 138 0.58 27.03 -6.99
CA THR A 138 1.82 27.10 -7.74
C THR A 138 2.11 28.58 -8.02
N ASP A 139 3.31 29.04 -7.69
CA ASP A 139 3.74 30.40 -8.00
C ASP A 139 4.17 30.56 -9.47
N GLU A 140 4.56 31.78 -9.84
CA GLU A 140 5.00 32.12 -11.20
C GLU A 140 6.28 31.38 -11.63
N ASN A 141 7.05 30.85 -10.67
CA ASN A 141 8.27 30.08 -10.88
C ASN A 141 8.03 28.55 -10.92
N GLY A 142 6.78 28.10 -10.79
CA GLY A 142 6.41 26.68 -10.76
C GLY A 142 6.60 26.01 -9.39
N VAL A 143 6.90 26.78 -8.34
CA VAL A 143 7.04 26.23 -6.97
C VAL A 143 5.65 25.98 -6.39
N VAL A 144 5.43 24.76 -5.92
CA VAL A 144 4.16 24.33 -5.32
C VAL A 144 4.20 24.57 -3.82
N TYR A 145 3.28 25.40 -3.34
CA TYR A 145 3.05 25.68 -1.92
C TYR A 145 1.77 25.02 -1.42
N ASP A 146 1.66 24.84 -0.11
CA ASP A 146 0.49 24.26 0.55
C ASP A 146 0.11 22.86 0.04
N ALA A 147 1.05 22.16 -0.58
CA ALA A 147 0.83 20.76 -0.94
C ALA A 147 0.58 19.93 0.34
N PHE A 148 -0.38 19.00 0.27
CA PHE A 148 -0.66 18.07 1.37
C PHE A 148 0.45 17.02 1.46
N ASN A 149 1.64 17.43 1.97
CA ASN A 149 2.89 16.67 1.94
C ASN A 149 3.37 16.21 3.32
N ASP A 150 2.84 16.78 4.40
CA ASP A 150 3.23 16.37 5.75
C ASP A 150 2.92 14.88 5.98
N PRO A 151 3.91 14.03 6.30
CA PRO A 151 3.71 12.59 6.40
C PRO A 151 2.68 12.21 7.47
N GLU A 152 2.70 12.86 8.63
CA GLU A 152 1.77 12.55 9.71
C GLU A 152 0.33 12.91 9.35
N LEU A 153 0.11 14.08 8.77
CA LEU A 153 -1.21 14.48 8.28
C LEU A 153 -1.72 13.54 7.18
N ARG A 154 -0.86 13.12 6.26
CA ARG A 154 -1.20 12.16 5.20
C ARG A 154 -1.59 10.78 5.77
N TYR A 155 -0.94 10.31 6.81
CA TYR A 155 -1.32 9.08 7.50
C TYR A 155 -2.64 9.23 8.27
N ARG A 156 -2.80 10.32 9.02
CA ARG A 156 -4.02 10.59 9.81
C ARG A 156 -5.25 10.86 8.96
N GLN A 157 -5.07 11.50 7.81
CA GLN A 157 -6.14 11.87 6.89
C GLN A 157 -5.96 11.20 5.53
N ARG A 158 -5.76 9.89 5.52
CA ARG A 158 -5.51 9.11 4.30
C ARG A 158 -6.59 9.32 3.23
N TYR A 159 -7.84 9.52 3.63
CA TYR A 159 -8.94 9.83 2.72
C TYR A 159 -8.76 11.18 2.00
N VAL A 160 -8.18 12.18 2.65
CA VAL A 160 -7.82 13.46 2.01
C VAL A 160 -6.63 13.27 1.07
N ASP A 161 -5.59 12.56 1.53
CA ASP A 161 -4.41 12.23 0.73
C ASP A 161 -4.78 11.52 -0.58
N LEU A 162 -5.72 10.57 -0.54
CA LEU A 162 -6.24 9.89 -1.73
C LEU A 162 -6.99 10.81 -2.71
N ILE A 163 -7.61 11.89 -2.20
CA ILE A 163 -8.31 12.86 -3.05
C ILE A 163 -7.33 13.79 -3.76
N VAL A 164 -6.34 14.31 -3.02
CA VAL A 164 -5.47 15.39 -3.52
C VAL A 164 -4.16 14.89 -4.14
N ASN A 165 -3.75 13.67 -3.82
CA ASN A 165 -2.55 13.01 -4.33
C ASN A 165 -2.91 11.70 -5.08
N PRO A 166 -3.34 11.74 -6.36
CA PRO A 166 -3.82 10.56 -7.09
C PRO A 166 -2.84 9.38 -7.14
N HIS A 167 -1.52 9.65 -7.18
CA HIS A 167 -0.47 8.62 -7.19
C HIS A 167 -0.51 7.71 -5.95
N VAL A 168 -1.03 8.21 -4.82
CA VAL A 168 -1.18 7.40 -3.59
C VAL A 168 -2.16 6.25 -3.81
N LYS A 169 -3.25 6.49 -4.56
CA LYS A 169 -4.22 5.45 -4.91
C LYS A 169 -3.58 4.33 -5.74
N GLU A 170 -2.70 4.68 -6.67
CA GLU A 170 -1.99 3.70 -7.50
C GLU A 170 -1.17 2.72 -6.65
N THR A 171 -0.53 3.20 -5.59
CA THR A 171 0.22 2.35 -4.64
C THR A 171 -0.69 1.29 -4.00
N PHE A 172 -1.89 1.67 -3.56
CA PHE A 172 -2.85 0.72 -2.97
C PHE A 172 -3.41 -0.26 -4.01
N VAL A 173 -3.66 0.19 -5.24
CA VAL A 173 -4.08 -0.69 -6.35
C VAL A 173 -2.97 -1.70 -6.67
N LYS A 174 -1.72 -1.27 -6.76
CA LYS A 174 -0.56 -2.15 -6.96
C LYS A 174 -0.43 -3.17 -5.83
N ARG A 175 -0.60 -2.75 -4.57
CA ARG A 175 -0.60 -3.66 -3.43
C ARG A 175 -1.68 -4.74 -3.54
N THR A 176 -2.90 -4.37 -3.94
CA THR A 176 -3.99 -5.34 -4.15
C THR A 176 -3.66 -6.31 -5.27
N LYS A 177 -3.12 -5.83 -6.39
CA LYS A 177 -2.66 -6.69 -7.50
C LYS A 177 -1.59 -7.68 -7.05
N MET A 178 -0.62 -7.24 -6.24
CA MET A 178 0.40 -8.11 -5.67
C MET A 178 -0.22 -9.23 -4.82
N TYR A 179 -1.14 -8.92 -3.91
CA TYR A 179 -1.81 -9.93 -3.09
C TYR A 179 -2.62 -10.92 -3.93
N THR A 180 -3.30 -10.44 -4.97
CA THR A 180 -4.03 -11.32 -5.89
C THR A 180 -3.08 -12.26 -6.63
N ALA A 181 -1.94 -11.75 -7.10
CA ALA A 181 -0.93 -12.55 -7.79
C ALA A 181 -0.29 -13.60 -6.88
N MET A 182 0.03 -13.23 -5.62
CA MET A 182 0.55 -14.19 -4.63
C MET A 182 -0.46 -15.31 -4.36
N ARG A 183 -1.73 -14.98 -4.15
CA ARG A 183 -2.79 -15.99 -3.94
C ARG A 183 -2.93 -16.92 -5.14
N GLN A 184 -2.92 -16.35 -6.35
CA GLN A 184 -3.00 -17.16 -7.57
C GLN A 184 -1.82 -18.14 -7.64
N PHE A 185 -0.60 -17.66 -7.38
CA PHE A 185 0.61 -18.47 -7.40
C PHE A 185 0.54 -19.64 -6.41
N PHE A 186 0.07 -19.41 -5.18
CA PHE A 186 -0.05 -20.45 -4.16
C PHE A 186 -1.19 -21.43 -4.48
N ASN A 187 -2.33 -20.95 -4.97
CA ASN A 187 -3.46 -21.78 -5.35
C ASN A 187 -3.10 -22.68 -6.56
N ASP A 188 -2.35 -22.18 -7.54
CA ASP A 188 -1.85 -22.94 -8.68
C ASP A 188 -0.84 -24.03 -8.25
N ALA A 189 -0.11 -23.79 -7.15
CA ALA A 189 0.74 -24.79 -6.53
C ALA A 189 -0.04 -25.83 -5.68
N GLY A 190 -1.37 -25.67 -5.55
CA GLY A 190 -2.23 -26.57 -4.81
C GLY A 190 -2.27 -26.31 -3.29
N TYR A 191 -1.83 -25.13 -2.82
CA TYR A 191 -1.84 -24.77 -1.40
C TYR A 191 -3.14 -24.07 -1.03
N ILE A 192 -3.51 -24.20 0.24
CA ILE A 192 -4.80 -23.74 0.75
C ILE A 192 -4.60 -22.49 1.61
N GLU A 193 -5.34 -21.41 1.31
CA GLU A 193 -5.43 -20.26 2.20
C GLU A 193 -6.27 -20.62 3.43
N VAL A 194 -5.77 -20.31 4.61
CA VAL A 194 -6.42 -20.58 5.87
C VAL A 194 -6.48 -19.35 6.75
N GLU A 195 -7.36 -19.35 7.75
CA GLU A 195 -7.45 -18.33 8.78
C GLU A 195 -7.26 -18.99 10.15
N THR A 196 -6.29 -18.49 10.91
CA THR A 196 -5.98 -18.99 12.26
C THR A 196 -6.36 -17.97 13.33
N PRO A 197 -6.52 -18.38 14.62
CA PRO A 197 -6.99 -17.48 15.66
C PRO A 197 -6.10 -16.27 15.89
N VAL A 198 -6.72 -15.08 15.93
CA VAL A 198 -6.07 -13.82 16.32
C VAL A 198 -5.91 -13.74 17.84
N LEU A 199 -6.94 -14.16 18.60
CA LEU A 199 -6.90 -14.21 20.06
C LEU A 199 -6.36 -15.57 20.51
N GLN A 200 -5.27 -15.57 21.26
CA GLN A 200 -4.56 -16.76 21.67
C GLN A 200 -4.46 -16.82 23.20
N ALA A 201 -4.57 -18.03 23.75
CA ALA A 201 -4.37 -18.23 25.18
C ALA A 201 -2.90 -18.12 25.59
N ILE A 202 -1.99 -18.47 24.67
CA ILE A 202 -0.54 -18.42 24.88
C ILE A 202 0.07 -17.80 23.61
N PRO A 203 0.76 -16.66 23.72
CA PRO A 203 1.49 -16.08 22.58
C PRO A 203 2.70 -16.93 22.23
N GLY A 204 3.01 -17.07 20.94
CA GLY A 204 4.18 -17.84 20.50
C GLY A 204 4.43 -17.70 19.00
N GLY A 205 5.52 -18.32 18.52
CA GLY A 205 5.96 -18.26 17.13
C GLY A 205 6.88 -17.09 16.79
N ALA A 206 7.13 -16.19 17.74
CA ALA A 206 8.09 -15.09 17.62
C ALA A 206 8.56 -14.63 19.00
N ALA A 207 9.65 -13.87 19.04
CA ALA A 207 10.13 -13.19 20.23
C ALA A 207 9.66 -11.72 20.19
N ALA A 208 8.45 -11.45 20.66
CA ALA A 208 7.86 -10.12 20.68
C ALA A 208 6.94 -9.93 21.88
N ARG A 209 6.70 -8.69 22.27
CA ARG A 209 5.78 -8.35 23.35
C ARG A 209 4.34 -8.32 22.83
N PRO A 210 3.40 -9.13 23.40
CA PRO A 210 2.01 -9.16 22.94
C PRO A 210 1.19 -7.99 23.48
N PHE A 211 0.09 -7.64 22.77
CA PHE A 211 -1.03 -6.93 23.36
C PHE A 211 -1.88 -7.91 24.16
N ILE A 212 -2.29 -7.52 25.35
CA ILE A 212 -3.10 -8.34 26.27
C ILE A 212 -4.51 -7.77 26.28
N THR A 213 -5.50 -8.66 26.20
CA THR A 213 -6.92 -8.34 26.36
C THR A 213 -7.58 -9.31 27.36
N HIS A 214 -8.85 -9.09 27.69
CA HIS A 214 -9.59 -9.90 28.67
C HIS A 214 -10.88 -10.44 28.05
N HIS A 215 -11.12 -11.73 28.21
CA HIS A 215 -12.37 -12.38 27.81
C HIS A 215 -13.37 -12.34 28.98
N ASN A 216 -14.31 -11.40 28.94
CA ASN A 216 -15.20 -11.10 30.07
C ASN A 216 -16.04 -12.33 30.52
N ALA A 217 -16.59 -13.10 29.58
CA ALA A 217 -17.46 -14.22 29.92
C ALA A 217 -16.73 -15.44 30.57
N LEU A 218 -15.44 -15.62 30.23
CA LEU A 218 -14.61 -16.68 30.76
C LEU A 218 -13.70 -16.23 31.89
N ASP A 219 -13.60 -14.91 32.10
CA ASP A 219 -12.71 -14.28 33.10
C ASP A 219 -11.24 -14.71 32.95
N ILE A 220 -10.74 -14.71 31.69
CA ILE A 220 -9.37 -15.11 31.38
C ILE A 220 -8.66 -14.03 30.52
N PRO A 221 -7.32 -13.87 30.69
CA PRO A 221 -6.53 -13.09 29.77
C PRO A 221 -6.40 -13.80 28.42
N LEU A 222 -6.43 -13.02 27.32
CA LEU A 222 -6.09 -13.46 25.98
C LEU A 222 -5.04 -12.52 25.40
N TYR A 223 -4.30 -13.02 24.44
CA TYR A 223 -3.22 -12.31 23.78
C TYR A 223 -3.52 -12.14 22.29
N MET A 224 -3.34 -10.95 21.77
CA MET A 224 -3.33 -10.77 20.31
C MET A 224 -2.07 -11.43 19.74
N ARG A 225 -2.22 -12.22 18.68
CA ARG A 225 -1.11 -13.01 18.11
C ARG A 225 0.06 -12.11 17.69
N ILE A 226 1.26 -12.57 18.03
CA ILE A 226 2.53 -11.97 17.58
C ILE A 226 3.05 -12.65 16.30
N ALA A 227 2.58 -13.87 16.02
CA ALA A 227 2.81 -14.69 14.85
C ALA A 227 1.69 -15.72 14.68
N ASN A 228 1.52 -16.25 13.48
CA ASN A 228 0.56 -17.31 13.16
C ASN A 228 1.23 -18.70 12.99
N GLU A 229 2.55 -18.76 13.09
CA GLU A 229 3.41 -19.94 12.89
C GLU A 229 2.90 -21.22 13.51
N LEU A 230 2.62 -21.21 14.82
CA LEU A 230 2.30 -22.43 15.55
C LEU A 230 0.98 -23.07 15.10
N TYR A 231 0.01 -22.27 14.69
CA TYR A 231 -1.25 -22.78 14.17
C TYR A 231 -1.11 -23.35 12.76
N LEU A 232 -0.31 -22.70 11.90
CA LEU A 232 -0.03 -23.20 10.55
C LEU A 232 0.75 -24.52 10.61
N LYS A 233 1.72 -24.64 11.51
CA LYS A 233 2.41 -25.92 11.75
C LYS A 233 1.48 -27.04 12.20
N ARG A 234 0.47 -26.73 13.04
CA ARG A 234 -0.54 -27.72 13.44
C ARG A 234 -1.38 -28.22 12.27
N LEU A 235 -1.66 -27.37 11.29
CA LEU A 235 -2.37 -27.76 10.07
C LEU A 235 -1.56 -28.75 9.22
N ILE A 236 -0.25 -28.55 9.12
CA ILE A 236 0.65 -29.51 8.47
C ILE A 236 0.65 -30.85 9.22
N VAL A 237 0.73 -30.82 10.55
CA VAL A 237 0.59 -32.04 11.39
C VAL A 237 -0.78 -32.69 11.19
N GLY A 238 -1.82 -31.92 10.96
CA GLY A 238 -3.17 -32.37 10.66
C GLY A 238 -3.35 -32.99 9.28
N GLY A 239 -2.31 -32.99 8.43
CA GLY A 239 -2.30 -33.67 7.13
C GLY A 239 -2.47 -32.78 5.90
N PHE A 240 -2.35 -31.46 6.02
CA PHE A 240 -2.25 -30.59 4.85
C PHE A 240 -0.83 -30.63 4.28
N ASP A 241 -0.70 -30.75 2.96
CA ASP A 241 0.61 -30.69 2.30
C ASP A 241 1.17 -29.27 2.18
N GLY A 242 0.29 -28.27 2.11
CA GLY A 242 0.70 -26.85 2.06
C GLY A 242 -0.45 -25.93 2.44
N VAL A 243 -0.16 -24.99 3.35
CA VAL A 243 -1.10 -23.97 3.79
C VAL A 243 -0.42 -22.62 3.82
N TYR A 244 -1.20 -21.56 3.58
CA TYR A 244 -0.71 -20.18 3.73
C TYR A 244 -1.76 -19.27 4.33
N GLU A 245 -1.34 -18.18 4.94
CA GLU A 245 -2.22 -17.19 5.53
C GLU A 245 -1.69 -15.77 5.30
N PHE A 246 -2.55 -14.88 4.80
CA PHE A 246 -2.34 -13.44 4.90
C PHE A 246 -2.93 -12.95 6.19
N SER A 247 -2.12 -12.56 7.14
CA SER A 247 -2.56 -12.29 8.49
C SER A 247 -2.14 -10.93 9.01
N LYS A 248 -2.91 -10.40 9.97
CA LYS A 248 -2.50 -9.30 10.83
C LYS A 248 -1.84 -9.89 12.07
N ASN A 249 -0.60 -9.46 12.33
CA ASN A 249 0.09 -9.74 13.58
C ASN A 249 0.30 -8.45 14.38
N PHE A 250 0.46 -8.59 15.68
CA PHE A 250 0.45 -7.48 16.63
C PHE A 250 1.65 -7.59 17.55
N ARG A 251 2.51 -6.56 17.58
CA ARG A 251 3.66 -6.49 18.48
C ARG A 251 3.62 -5.17 19.24
N ASN A 252 3.53 -5.25 20.58
CA ASN A 252 3.41 -4.09 21.46
C ASN A 252 4.80 -3.49 21.72
N GLU A 253 5.37 -2.91 20.68
CA GLU A 253 6.73 -2.37 20.62
C GLU A 253 6.71 -0.96 20.04
N GLY A 254 7.90 -0.35 19.88
CA GLY A 254 8.06 0.97 19.27
C GLY A 254 7.57 1.03 17.83
N MET A 255 7.36 2.24 17.34
CA MET A 255 6.89 2.52 15.99
C MET A 255 7.90 3.44 15.29
N ASP A 256 8.31 3.06 14.07
CA ASP A 256 9.20 3.83 13.19
C ASP A 256 8.77 3.72 11.72
N ARG A 257 9.66 4.03 10.78
CA ARG A 257 9.38 3.95 9.33
C ARG A 257 9.14 2.53 8.83
N THR A 258 9.71 1.52 9.48
CA THR A 258 9.71 0.11 9.08
C THR A 258 8.93 -0.79 10.03
N HIS A 259 8.65 -0.31 11.24
CA HIS A 259 7.96 -1.06 12.28
C HIS A 259 6.64 -0.38 12.65
N ASN A 260 5.56 -1.17 12.67
CA ASN A 260 4.25 -0.76 13.14
C ASN A 260 3.69 -1.82 14.09
N PRO A 261 3.03 -1.44 15.18
CA PRO A 261 2.46 -2.40 16.14
C PRO A 261 1.46 -3.39 15.55
N GLU A 262 0.77 -3.00 14.48
CA GLU A 262 -0.08 -3.86 13.65
C GLU A 262 0.48 -3.90 12.24
N PHE A 263 0.77 -5.08 11.73
CA PHE A 263 1.33 -5.26 10.39
C PHE A 263 0.78 -6.51 9.71
N THR A 264 0.88 -6.56 8.39
CA THR A 264 0.46 -7.70 7.60
C THR A 264 1.67 -8.55 7.26
N VAL A 265 1.57 -9.86 7.53
CA VAL A 265 2.49 -10.88 7.06
C VAL A 265 1.76 -11.87 6.16
N MET A 266 2.51 -12.52 5.29
CA MET A 266 2.09 -13.75 4.62
C MET A 266 3.06 -14.84 5.04
N GLU A 267 2.52 -15.91 5.62
CA GLU A 267 3.29 -17.10 5.98
C GLU A 267 2.80 -18.29 5.18
N ILE A 268 3.73 -19.14 4.76
CA ILE A 268 3.47 -20.38 4.03
C ILE A 268 4.24 -21.53 4.68
N TYR A 269 3.56 -22.68 4.84
CA TYR A 269 4.12 -23.91 5.38
C TYR A 269 3.84 -25.05 4.41
N VAL A 270 4.88 -25.79 4.04
CA VAL A 270 4.81 -26.84 3.02
C VAL A 270 5.53 -28.10 3.54
N ALA A 271 4.84 -29.24 3.49
CA ALA A 271 5.39 -30.53 3.86
C ALA A 271 6.35 -31.05 2.76
N TYR A 272 7.29 -31.91 3.17
CA TYR A 272 8.20 -32.67 2.28
C TYR A 272 9.11 -31.80 1.39
N LYS A 273 9.35 -30.56 1.77
CA LYS A 273 10.23 -29.62 1.05
C LYS A 273 11.36 -29.17 1.95
N ASP A 274 12.49 -28.78 1.34
CA ASP A 274 13.63 -28.22 2.04
C ASP A 274 13.84 -26.73 1.70
N TYR A 275 14.86 -26.14 2.27
CA TYR A 275 15.12 -24.71 2.10
C TYR A 275 15.60 -24.35 0.68
N TYR A 276 16.21 -25.27 -0.07
CA TYR A 276 16.57 -25.05 -1.46
C TYR A 276 15.31 -24.92 -2.33
N TRP A 277 14.36 -25.84 -2.13
CA TRP A 277 13.09 -25.77 -2.81
C TRP A 277 12.33 -24.48 -2.44
N MET A 278 12.40 -24.05 -1.19
CA MET A 278 11.73 -22.83 -0.74
C MET A 278 12.36 -21.57 -1.34
N MET A 279 13.68 -21.52 -1.53
CA MET A 279 14.33 -20.43 -2.27
C MET A 279 13.84 -20.36 -3.72
N ASP A 280 13.83 -21.50 -4.43
CA ASP A 280 13.34 -21.59 -5.83
C ASP A 280 11.87 -21.19 -5.93
N PHE A 281 11.05 -21.56 -4.94
CA PHE A 281 9.64 -21.21 -4.88
C PHE A 281 9.46 -19.71 -4.64
N THR A 282 10.23 -19.14 -3.71
CA THR A 282 10.16 -17.72 -3.33
C THR A 282 10.56 -16.82 -4.49
N GLU A 283 11.67 -17.09 -5.18
CA GLU A 283 12.12 -16.25 -6.30
C GLU A 283 11.12 -16.27 -7.46
N LYS A 284 10.52 -17.42 -7.78
CA LYS A 284 9.47 -17.54 -8.82
C LYS A 284 8.19 -16.80 -8.43
N MET A 285 7.80 -16.86 -7.16
CA MET A 285 6.64 -16.12 -6.62
C MET A 285 6.85 -14.61 -6.73
N ILE A 286 8.04 -14.11 -6.37
CA ILE A 286 8.36 -12.68 -6.45
C ILE A 286 8.42 -12.21 -7.91
N GLU A 287 9.04 -12.98 -8.82
CA GLU A 287 9.03 -12.71 -10.26
C GLU A 287 7.59 -12.63 -10.81
N HIS A 288 6.75 -13.59 -10.45
CA HIS A 288 5.33 -13.59 -10.83
C HIS A 288 4.60 -12.34 -10.35
N CYS A 289 4.83 -11.93 -9.11
CA CYS A 289 4.24 -10.70 -8.54
C CYS A 289 4.75 -9.44 -9.26
N ALA A 290 6.05 -9.35 -9.55
CA ALA A 290 6.63 -8.21 -10.25
C ALA A 290 6.00 -8.03 -11.64
N ILE A 291 5.85 -9.12 -12.39
CA ILE A 291 5.20 -9.11 -13.71
C ILE A 291 3.72 -8.70 -13.59
N ALA A 292 2.99 -9.26 -12.64
CA ALA A 292 1.57 -8.95 -12.44
C ALA A 292 1.32 -7.48 -12.07
N VAL A 293 2.22 -6.87 -11.31
CA VAL A 293 2.09 -5.49 -10.83
C VAL A 293 2.62 -4.47 -11.84
N ASN A 294 3.77 -4.74 -12.45
CA ASN A 294 4.50 -3.77 -13.27
C ASN A 294 4.49 -4.10 -14.78
N GLY A 295 4.00 -5.29 -15.18
CA GLY A 295 4.11 -5.78 -16.55
C GLY A 295 5.52 -6.24 -16.96
N THR A 296 6.48 -6.21 -16.04
CA THR A 296 7.89 -6.57 -16.23
C THR A 296 8.48 -7.04 -14.90
N THR A 297 9.62 -7.73 -14.94
CA THR A 297 10.36 -8.15 -13.74
C THR A 297 11.07 -6.98 -13.03
N LYS A 298 11.16 -5.82 -13.68
CA LYS A 298 11.92 -4.66 -13.21
C LYS A 298 11.06 -3.67 -12.43
N ALA A 299 11.64 -3.13 -11.37
CA ALA A 299 11.06 -2.03 -10.59
C ALA A 299 12.12 -1.01 -10.18
N LYS A 300 11.71 0.27 -10.02
CA LYS A 300 12.57 1.31 -9.48
C LYS A 300 12.41 1.45 -7.98
N PHE A 301 13.52 1.54 -7.26
CA PHE A 301 13.59 1.90 -5.86
C PHE A 301 14.59 3.06 -5.69
N GLY A 302 14.08 4.26 -5.46
CA GLY A 302 14.90 5.47 -5.57
C GLY A 302 15.48 5.62 -6.98
N ASP A 303 16.79 5.77 -7.06
CA ASP A 303 17.54 5.89 -8.32
C ASP A 303 18.00 4.55 -8.89
N GLN A 304 17.71 3.44 -8.19
CA GLN A 304 18.16 2.12 -8.59
C GLN A 304 17.05 1.35 -9.32
N GLU A 305 17.43 0.55 -10.32
CA GLU A 305 16.59 -0.44 -10.96
C GLU A 305 16.90 -1.81 -10.38
N ILE A 306 15.85 -2.48 -9.87
CA ILE A 306 15.94 -3.83 -9.32
C ILE A 306 15.24 -4.77 -10.30
N ASP A 307 15.92 -5.84 -10.69
CA ASP A 307 15.36 -6.89 -11.54
C ASP A 307 15.02 -8.13 -10.70
N PHE A 308 13.72 -8.42 -10.59
CA PHE A 308 13.18 -9.57 -9.87
C PHE A 308 13.12 -10.84 -10.73
N LYS A 309 13.91 -10.92 -11.81
CA LYS A 309 13.98 -12.12 -12.66
C LYS A 309 14.76 -13.23 -11.96
N ALA A 310 14.14 -14.39 -11.80
CA ALA A 310 14.80 -15.58 -11.30
C ALA A 310 15.83 -16.15 -12.30
N PRO A 311 16.91 -16.86 -11.87
CA PRO A 311 17.26 -17.15 -10.48
C PRO A 311 17.99 -16.00 -9.79
N TYR A 312 17.84 -15.91 -8.46
CA TYR A 312 18.55 -14.93 -7.65
C TYR A 312 19.95 -15.45 -7.23
N ALA A 313 20.84 -14.51 -6.93
CA ALA A 313 22.14 -14.84 -6.36
C ALA A 313 21.98 -15.50 -4.98
N ARG A 314 22.88 -16.41 -4.63
CA ARG A 314 22.95 -17.09 -3.34
C ARG A 314 24.37 -16.97 -2.80
N ILE A 315 24.50 -16.58 -1.55
CA ILE A 315 25.77 -16.46 -0.86
C ILE A 315 25.56 -16.84 0.62
N SER A 316 26.44 -17.64 1.19
CA SER A 316 26.34 -17.93 2.62
C SER A 316 26.71 -16.70 3.47
N MET A 317 26.19 -16.63 4.69
CA MET A 317 26.52 -15.55 5.62
C MET A 317 28.04 -15.44 5.86
N THR A 318 28.69 -16.56 6.01
CA THR A 318 30.17 -16.62 6.20
C THR A 318 30.88 -16.05 4.98
N GLU A 319 30.54 -16.47 3.77
CA GLU A 319 31.14 -15.95 2.53
C GLU A 319 30.85 -14.46 2.34
N ALA A 320 29.68 -13.99 2.69
CA ALA A 320 29.32 -12.56 2.61
C ALA A 320 30.18 -11.73 3.57
N ILE A 321 30.33 -12.15 4.82
CA ILE A 321 31.16 -11.45 5.78
C ILE A 321 32.62 -11.45 5.32
N GLN A 322 33.17 -12.59 4.88
CA GLN A 322 34.52 -12.66 4.37
C GLN A 322 34.73 -11.75 3.14
N LYS A 323 33.77 -11.73 2.22
CA LYS A 323 33.84 -10.91 1.01
C LYS A 323 33.92 -9.41 1.30
N TYR A 324 33.10 -8.93 2.23
CA TYR A 324 32.97 -7.49 2.46
C TYR A 324 33.84 -6.94 3.59
N THR A 325 34.31 -7.82 4.50
CA THR A 325 35.15 -7.40 5.63
C THR A 325 36.60 -7.95 5.56
N GLY A 326 36.84 -8.97 4.75
CA GLY A 326 38.11 -9.71 4.72
C GLY A 326 38.30 -10.68 5.89
N PHE A 327 37.30 -10.82 6.79
CA PHE A 327 37.38 -11.62 8.00
C PHE A 327 36.60 -12.92 7.87
N ASP A 328 37.28 -14.07 8.08
CA ASP A 328 36.62 -15.37 8.12
C ASP A 328 36.13 -15.67 9.54
N ILE A 329 34.83 -15.79 9.72
CA ILE A 329 34.17 -16.06 11.02
C ILE A 329 34.21 -17.58 11.38
N THR A 330 34.64 -18.44 10.46
CA THR A 330 34.60 -19.90 10.65
C THR A 330 35.47 -20.30 11.83
N GLY A 331 34.86 -20.97 12.81
CA GLY A 331 35.56 -21.47 13.99
C GLY A 331 36.01 -20.38 14.98
N LYS A 332 35.69 -19.12 14.76
CA LYS A 332 36.07 -18.02 15.64
C LYS A 332 35.33 -18.07 16.98
N SER A 333 36.06 -17.71 18.03
CA SER A 333 35.48 -17.54 19.38
C SER A 333 34.68 -16.25 19.48
N GLU A 334 33.87 -16.13 20.53
CA GLU A 334 33.13 -14.92 20.84
C GLU A 334 34.04 -13.71 21.05
N GLU A 335 35.20 -13.93 21.75
CA GLU A 335 36.20 -12.89 22.00
C GLU A 335 36.82 -12.38 20.68
N GLU A 336 37.21 -13.29 19.77
CA GLU A 336 37.74 -12.92 18.45
C GLU A 336 36.76 -12.11 17.62
N LEU A 337 35.47 -12.48 17.66
CA LEU A 337 34.39 -11.75 16.97
C LEU A 337 34.15 -10.37 17.60
N TYR A 338 34.18 -10.29 18.93
CA TYR A 338 34.03 -9.03 19.66
C TYR A 338 35.16 -8.05 19.31
N ASP A 339 36.43 -8.52 19.38
CA ASP A 339 37.59 -7.71 19.05
C ASP A 339 37.57 -7.25 17.59
N PHE A 340 37.17 -8.14 16.68
CA PHE A 340 37.04 -7.80 15.28
C PHE A 340 35.96 -6.75 15.07
N ALA A 341 34.73 -6.94 15.58
CA ALA A 341 33.63 -5.98 15.44
C ALA A 341 34.02 -4.60 15.95
N LYS A 342 34.69 -4.54 17.12
CA LYS A 342 35.22 -3.31 17.69
C LYS A 342 36.29 -2.65 16.80
N SER A 343 37.17 -3.44 16.20
CA SER A 343 38.25 -2.95 15.33
C SER A 343 37.72 -2.28 14.05
N ILE A 344 36.54 -2.67 13.57
CA ILE A 344 35.89 -2.11 12.38
C ILE A 344 34.82 -1.06 12.71
N GLY A 345 34.76 -0.60 13.97
CA GLY A 345 33.92 0.51 14.43
C GLY A 345 32.46 0.16 14.69
N ILE A 346 32.16 -1.11 14.97
CA ILE A 346 30.81 -1.53 15.39
C ILE A 346 30.67 -1.34 16.90
N GLU A 347 29.53 -0.77 17.33
CA GLU A 347 29.23 -0.65 18.76
C GLU A 347 28.84 -2.01 19.34
N VAL A 348 29.71 -2.57 20.17
CA VAL A 348 29.49 -3.86 20.82
C VAL A 348 29.57 -3.70 22.34
N ASN A 349 28.91 -4.57 23.07
CA ASN A 349 28.95 -4.65 24.52
C ASN A 349 29.23 -6.10 24.99
N GLU A 350 29.67 -6.24 26.25
CA GLU A 350 30.08 -7.53 26.84
C GLU A 350 28.94 -8.56 27.00
N THR A 351 27.69 -8.16 26.77
CA THR A 351 26.52 -9.05 26.86
C THR A 351 26.14 -9.66 25.51
N MET A 352 26.76 -9.25 24.43
CA MET A 352 26.51 -9.78 23.09
C MET A 352 27.16 -11.13 22.93
N GLY A 353 26.39 -12.20 22.84
CA GLY A 353 26.86 -13.52 22.49
C GLY A 353 27.25 -13.63 21.01
N LYS A 354 27.93 -14.75 20.68
CA LYS A 354 28.48 -15.02 19.34
C LYS A 354 27.51 -14.75 18.19
N GLY A 355 26.27 -15.24 18.31
CA GLY A 355 25.25 -15.03 17.25
C GLY A 355 24.94 -13.54 17.03
N LYS A 356 24.82 -12.75 18.11
CA LYS A 356 24.53 -11.31 17.99
C LYS A 356 25.71 -10.54 17.39
N LEU A 357 26.95 -10.90 17.74
CA LEU A 357 28.13 -10.29 17.13
C LEU A 357 28.22 -10.53 15.63
N ILE A 358 27.91 -11.74 15.18
CA ILE A 358 27.88 -12.08 13.75
C ILE A 358 26.77 -11.26 13.04
N ASP A 359 25.59 -11.15 13.65
CA ASP A 359 24.46 -10.38 13.16
C ASP A 359 24.82 -8.89 12.97
N GLU A 360 25.44 -8.27 13.96
CA GLU A 360 25.89 -6.88 13.90
C GLU A 360 26.97 -6.66 12.82
N ILE A 361 27.96 -7.58 12.70
CA ILE A 361 28.98 -7.51 11.66
C ILE A 361 28.34 -7.58 10.27
N PHE A 362 27.39 -8.50 10.07
CA PHE A 362 26.70 -8.65 8.80
C PHE A 362 25.85 -7.42 8.49
N GLY A 363 24.99 -6.97 9.40
CA GLY A 363 24.09 -5.83 9.22
C GLY A 363 24.84 -4.55 8.88
N GLU A 364 25.89 -4.23 9.66
CA GLU A 364 26.64 -2.98 9.50
C GLU A 364 27.58 -2.95 8.28
N LYS A 365 28.12 -4.08 7.86
CA LYS A 365 29.19 -4.11 6.84
C LYS A 365 28.82 -4.83 5.55
N CYS A 366 27.80 -5.70 5.56
CA CYS A 366 27.49 -6.54 4.41
C CYS A 366 26.13 -6.20 3.79
N GLU A 367 25.09 -6.04 4.59
CA GLU A 367 23.69 -5.93 4.14
C GLU A 367 23.50 -4.82 3.09
N GLY A 368 24.02 -3.63 3.35
CA GLY A 368 23.89 -2.47 2.45
C GLY A 368 24.54 -2.62 1.06
N ASN A 369 25.31 -3.70 0.81
CA ASN A 369 25.93 -3.97 -0.48
C ASN A 369 25.05 -4.80 -1.42
N PHE A 370 23.97 -5.38 -0.93
CA PHE A 370 23.06 -6.20 -1.73
C PHE A 370 21.95 -5.33 -2.32
N ILE A 371 22.12 -4.96 -3.59
CA ILE A 371 21.15 -4.12 -4.33
C ILE A 371 20.17 -4.99 -5.12
N GLN A 372 20.65 -6.04 -5.75
CA GLN A 372 19.82 -7.00 -6.47
C GLN A 372 19.37 -8.13 -5.53
N PRO A 373 18.21 -8.76 -5.79
CA PRO A 373 17.70 -9.84 -4.96
C PRO A 373 18.75 -10.94 -4.75
N THR A 374 19.09 -11.20 -3.50
CA THR A 374 20.15 -12.13 -3.13
C THR A 374 19.75 -12.92 -1.89
N PHE A 375 19.78 -14.23 -1.96
CA PHE A 375 19.61 -15.09 -0.79
C PHE A 375 20.88 -15.16 0.02
N ILE A 376 20.78 -14.81 1.31
CA ILE A 376 21.81 -15.09 2.31
C ILE A 376 21.44 -16.41 2.96
N THR A 377 22.37 -17.39 2.90
CA THR A 377 22.12 -18.78 3.32
C THR A 377 23.04 -19.21 4.46
N ASP A 378 22.75 -20.36 5.03
CA ASP A 378 23.64 -21.10 5.91
C ASP A 378 24.05 -20.32 7.16
N TYR A 379 23.04 -19.91 7.92
CA TYR A 379 23.21 -19.12 9.14
C TYR A 379 23.88 -19.93 10.26
N PRO A 380 24.75 -19.32 11.07
CA PRO A 380 25.26 -19.93 12.28
C PRO A 380 24.13 -20.40 13.22
N VAL A 381 24.34 -21.57 13.85
CA VAL A 381 23.33 -22.17 14.74
C VAL A 381 22.97 -21.27 15.92
N GLU A 382 23.91 -20.44 16.37
CA GLU A 382 23.71 -19.46 17.44
C GLU A 382 22.67 -18.39 17.09
N MET A 383 22.49 -18.09 15.80
CA MET A 383 21.47 -17.14 15.32
C MET A 383 20.12 -17.80 15.08
N SER A 384 20.06 -19.12 14.98
CA SER A 384 18.87 -19.87 14.58
C SER A 384 18.72 -21.18 15.35
N PRO A 385 18.63 -21.15 16.69
CA PRO A 385 18.70 -22.36 17.52
C PRO A 385 17.51 -23.33 17.33
N LEU A 386 16.40 -22.87 16.77
CA LEU A 386 15.21 -23.67 16.50
C LEU A 386 15.15 -24.23 15.08
N THR A 387 16.06 -23.83 14.21
CA THR A 387 16.15 -24.32 12.83
C THR A 387 16.93 -25.63 12.80
N LYS A 388 16.60 -26.53 11.86
CA LYS A 388 17.37 -27.76 11.67
C LYS A 388 18.82 -27.45 11.33
N LYS A 389 19.73 -28.24 11.94
CA LYS A 389 21.16 -28.18 11.62
C LYS A 389 21.38 -28.47 10.13
N HIS A 390 22.40 -27.85 9.59
CA HIS A 390 22.82 -28.07 8.21
C HIS A 390 23.23 -29.53 7.98
N ARG A 391 22.78 -30.13 6.86
CA ARG A 391 22.96 -31.57 6.54
C ARG A 391 24.42 -32.00 6.36
N SER A 392 25.34 -31.08 6.05
CA SER A 392 26.73 -31.37 5.73
C SER A 392 27.76 -30.40 6.35
N GLN A 393 27.35 -29.33 6.99
CA GLN A 393 28.25 -28.34 7.58
C GLN A 393 27.94 -28.17 9.08
N GLU A 394 28.87 -28.55 9.93
CA GLU A 394 28.72 -28.42 11.36
C GLU A 394 28.70 -26.93 11.79
N GLY A 395 27.88 -26.58 12.77
CA GLY A 395 27.76 -25.20 13.29
C GLY A 395 26.84 -24.30 12.46
N LEU A 396 26.29 -24.79 11.34
CA LEU A 396 25.34 -24.04 10.49
C LEU A 396 23.94 -24.62 10.52
N THR A 397 22.98 -23.85 10.03
CA THR A 397 21.57 -24.23 9.88
C THR A 397 21.12 -24.04 8.44
N GLU A 398 20.16 -24.86 7.99
CA GLU A 398 19.51 -24.72 6.69
C GLU A 398 18.43 -23.63 6.76
N ARG A 399 18.88 -22.38 6.80
CA ARG A 399 18.08 -21.16 6.83
C ARG A 399 18.53 -20.22 5.72
N PHE A 400 17.62 -19.43 5.20
CA PHE A 400 17.93 -18.30 4.32
C PHE A 400 17.11 -17.07 4.67
N GLU A 401 17.60 -15.92 4.25
CA GLU A 401 16.87 -14.65 4.14
C GLU A 401 17.11 -14.05 2.75
N LEU A 402 16.16 -13.24 2.26
CA LEU A 402 16.22 -12.59 0.95
C LEU A 402 16.22 -11.07 1.13
#